data_5691d485db1ad6d3c9fafdc4b16d5e7c
#
_entry.id   5691d485db1ad6d3c9fafdc4b16d5e7c
#
_cell.length_a   1.000
_cell.length_b   1.000
_cell.length_c   1.000
_cell.angle_alpha   90.00
_cell.angle_beta   90.00
_cell.angle_gamma   90.00
#
_symmetry.space_group_name_H-M   'P 1'
#
loop_
_entity.id
_entity.type
_entity.pdbx_description
1 polymer ?
#
loop_
_entity_poly.entity_id
_entity_poly.type
_entity_poly.pdbx_seq_one_letter_code
_entity_poly.pdbx_strand_id
1 'polypeptide(L)'
;MEICHQILEKIKEYDTIIIHRHMKPDPDALGSQVGLKALLKHHFPEKTIKAVGFNEPTLTWMAEMDSVEDSAYQGALVIVCDTANTARIDDKRYSQGDFLIKIDHHPNDDVYGDLSWVDTSSSSASEMITLFAQTTQLALSDRAAELLFAGIVGDTGRFLYPSTTARTLRLAASLREQNFDFAALTRKMDTMSYKIAKLQGYIYDHLEVDENGAARVILSQEILKQFNVTDAETAAIVGAPGRIESVSLWGIFVEQADGHYRVRLRSKIHPINEIAKEHDGGGHPLASGANSYSLEENEIIYQKLKNLLKN
;
A
#
# COMPACT_ATOMS: atom_id res chain seq x y z
N MET A 1 -11.07 -4.41 20.24
CA MET A 1 -12.22 -3.50 20.47
C MET A 1 -11.88 -2.36 21.43
N GLU A 2 -11.18 -2.62 22.55
CA GLU A 2 -10.76 -1.57 23.50
C GLU A 2 -9.89 -0.49 22.85
N ILE A 3 -8.93 -0.86 22.02
CA ILE A 3 -8.02 0.06 21.33
C ILE A 3 -8.78 1.07 20.41
N CYS A 4 -9.86 0.64 19.73
CA CYS A 4 -10.67 1.54 18.90
C CYS A 4 -11.33 2.65 19.74
N HIS A 5 -11.81 2.31 20.95
CA HIS A 5 -12.37 3.32 21.84
C HIS A 5 -11.30 4.26 22.41
N GLN A 6 -10.10 3.75 22.74
CA GLN A 6 -8.98 4.60 23.13
C GLN A 6 -8.59 5.60 22.04
N ILE A 7 -8.52 5.13 20.78
CA ILE A 7 -8.26 6.00 19.61
C ILE A 7 -9.38 7.05 19.47
N LEU A 8 -10.66 6.65 19.60
CA LEU A 8 -11.76 7.58 19.50
C LEU A 8 -11.74 8.65 20.60
N GLU A 9 -11.41 8.28 21.84
CA GLU A 9 -11.28 9.26 22.92
C GLU A 9 -10.15 10.25 22.61
N LYS A 10 -8.99 9.79 22.12
CA LYS A 10 -7.93 10.70 21.68
C LYS A 10 -8.38 11.63 20.54
N ILE A 11 -9.11 11.12 19.55
CA ILE A 11 -9.67 11.94 18.48
C ILE A 11 -10.60 13.04 19.03
N LYS A 12 -11.37 12.75 20.08
CA LYS A 12 -12.26 13.73 20.71
C LYS A 12 -11.50 14.84 21.47
N GLU A 13 -10.34 14.50 22.07
CA GLU A 13 -9.53 15.42 22.88
C GLU A 13 -8.89 16.55 22.06
N TYR A 14 -8.58 16.33 20.77
CA TYR A 14 -7.82 17.25 19.93
C TYR A 14 -8.67 17.98 18.90
N ASP A 15 -8.49 19.28 18.75
CA ASP A 15 -9.17 20.10 17.74
C ASP A 15 -8.52 19.95 16.35
N THR A 16 -7.22 19.69 16.31
CA THR A 16 -6.45 19.51 15.08
C THR A 16 -5.94 18.06 14.99
N ILE A 17 -6.21 17.41 13.85
CA ILE A 17 -5.78 16.04 13.56
C ILE A 17 -5.08 16.03 12.21
N ILE A 18 -3.85 15.53 12.18
CA ILE A 18 -3.04 15.44 10.96
C ILE A 18 -2.75 13.96 10.70
N ILE A 19 -3.20 13.45 9.53
CA ILE A 19 -3.13 12.04 9.18
C ILE A 19 -2.03 11.85 8.14
N HIS A 20 -1.11 10.96 8.45
CA HIS A 20 0.05 10.58 7.65
C HIS A 20 -0.08 9.17 7.10
N ARG A 21 0.80 8.82 6.16
CA ARG A 21 0.97 7.51 5.55
C ARG A 21 2.40 7.32 5.07
N HIS A 22 2.69 6.16 4.46
CA HIS A 22 4.03 5.90 3.90
C HIS A 22 4.31 6.65 2.59
N MET A 23 5.61 6.86 2.29
CA MET A 23 6.07 7.40 1.00
C MET A 23 5.78 6.41 -0.14
N LYS A 24 5.62 6.93 -1.37
CA LYS A 24 5.22 6.14 -2.56
C LYS A 24 3.95 5.33 -2.26
N PRO A 25 2.85 6.02 -1.97
CA PRO A 25 1.62 5.39 -1.50
C PRO A 25 1.05 4.45 -2.56
N ASP A 26 0.31 3.48 -2.06
CA ASP A 26 -0.59 2.63 -2.82
C ASP A 26 -2.06 2.97 -2.50
N PRO A 27 -3.03 2.24 -3.07
CA PRO A 27 -4.44 2.49 -2.78
C PRO A 27 -4.82 2.30 -1.31
N ASP A 28 -4.14 1.43 -0.53
CA ASP A 28 -4.45 1.25 0.88
C ASP A 28 -3.94 2.42 1.73
N ALA A 29 -2.72 2.87 1.48
CA ALA A 29 -2.18 4.05 2.17
C ALA A 29 -3.06 5.29 2.00
N LEU A 30 -3.57 5.54 0.78
CA LEU A 30 -4.49 6.64 0.53
C LEU A 30 -5.91 6.34 1.04
N GLY A 31 -6.39 5.12 0.85
CA GLY A 31 -7.71 4.68 1.28
C GLY A 31 -7.87 4.80 2.80
N SER A 32 -6.92 4.30 3.57
CA SER A 32 -6.92 4.39 5.03
C SER A 32 -6.77 5.83 5.52
N GLN A 33 -5.81 6.60 4.98
CA GLN A 33 -5.53 7.98 5.37
C GLN A 33 -6.73 8.91 5.09
N VAL A 34 -7.16 8.95 3.82
CA VAL A 34 -8.21 9.90 3.40
C VAL A 34 -9.60 9.37 3.74
N GLY A 35 -9.78 8.05 3.80
CA GLY A 35 -11.00 7.42 4.30
C GLY A 35 -11.22 7.75 5.78
N LEU A 36 -10.17 7.68 6.62
CA LEU A 36 -10.24 8.13 8.02
C LEU A 36 -10.55 9.62 8.09
N LYS A 37 -9.87 10.47 7.29
CA LYS A 37 -10.19 11.91 7.22
C LYS A 37 -11.67 12.14 6.89
N ALA A 38 -12.20 11.44 5.89
CA ALA A 38 -13.60 11.59 5.48
C ALA A 38 -14.59 11.13 6.58
N LEU A 39 -14.29 10.02 7.25
CA LEU A 39 -15.04 9.52 8.40
C LEU A 39 -15.07 10.55 9.52
N LEU A 40 -13.92 11.04 9.92
CA LEU A 40 -13.79 11.99 11.03
C LEU A 40 -14.41 13.36 10.70
N LYS A 41 -14.24 13.86 9.49
CA LYS A 41 -14.88 15.10 9.03
C LYS A 41 -16.41 15.02 9.06
N HIS A 42 -16.97 13.84 8.82
CA HIS A 42 -18.42 13.63 8.88
C HIS A 42 -18.97 13.75 10.30
N HIS A 43 -18.23 13.26 11.30
CA HIS A 43 -18.66 13.24 12.70
C HIS A 43 -18.19 14.43 13.52
N PHE A 44 -17.09 15.05 13.14
CA PHE A 44 -16.47 16.17 13.83
C PHE A 44 -16.19 17.33 12.84
N PRO A 45 -17.24 17.93 12.25
CA PRO A 45 -17.10 18.95 11.21
C PRO A 45 -16.38 20.21 11.72
N GLU A 46 -16.43 20.46 13.04
CA GLU A 46 -15.76 21.57 13.72
C GLU A 46 -14.23 21.40 13.80
N LYS A 47 -13.73 20.17 13.77
CA LYS A 47 -12.30 19.89 13.91
C LYS A 47 -11.54 20.19 12.62
N THR A 48 -10.30 20.62 12.76
CA THR A 48 -9.34 20.72 11.65
C THR A 48 -8.72 19.36 11.39
N ILE A 49 -9.12 18.69 10.30
CA ILE A 49 -8.64 17.34 9.96
C ILE A 49 -7.96 17.41 8.59
N LYS A 50 -6.68 17.06 8.55
CA LYS A 50 -5.81 17.16 7.37
C LYS A 50 -5.16 15.80 7.05
N ALA A 51 -5.01 15.52 5.76
CA ALA A 51 -4.24 14.39 5.25
C ALA A 51 -3.04 14.94 4.46
N VAL A 52 -1.83 14.61 4.88
CA VAL A 52 -0.60 15.21 4.35
C VAL A 52 0.31 14.17 3.68
N GLY A 53 1.23 14.66 2.83
CA GLY A 53 2.20 13.85 2.12
C GLY A 53 2.32 14.25 0.65
N PHE A 54 3.11 13.52 -0.10
CA PHE A 54 3.32 13.77 -1.53
C PHE A 54 2.09 13.35 -2.36
N ASN A 55 1.69 14.18 -3.32
CA ASN A 55 0.66 13.80 -4.29
C ASN A 55 1.21 12.81 -5.32
N GLU A 56 0.87 11.53 -5.19
CA GLU A 56 1.26 10.50 -6.17
C GLU A 56 0.43 10.68 -7.46
N PRO A 57 1.07 11.04 -8.60
CA PRO A 57 0.34 11.39 -9.82
C PRO A 57 -0.60 10.28 -10.33
N THR A 58 -0.25 9.01 -10.09
CA THR A 58 -1.04 7.86 -10.51
C THR A 58 -2.29 7.64 -9.67
N LEU A 59 -2.36 8.26 -8.49
CA LEU A 59 -3.43 8.07 -7.50
C LEU A 59 -4.20 9.35 -7.15
N THR A 60 -3.94 10.48 -7.83
CA THR A 60 -4.68 11.74 -7.63
C THR A 60 -6.19 11.61 -7.86
N TRP A 61 -6.61 10.58 -8.58
CA TRP A 61 -8.03 10.26 -8.74
C TRP A 61 -8.71 9.79 -7.45
N MET A 62 -7.94 9.28 -6.47
CA MET A 62 -8.44 8.96 -5.14
C MET A 62 -8.54 10.23 -4.28
N ALA A 63 -7.45 10.97 -4.16
CA ALA A 63 -7.40 12.21 -3.39
C ALA A 63 -6.15 13.03 -3.71
N GLU A 64 -6.23 14.31 -3.39
CA GLU A 64 -5.09 15.21 -3.28
C GLU A 64 -4.83 15.50 -1.80
N MET A 65 -3.54 15.66 -1.44
CA MET A 65 -3.12 15.91 -0.07
C MET A 65 -3.33 17.37 0.31
N ASP A 66 -3.62 17.60 1.59
CA ASP A 66 -3.70 18.94 2.13
C ASP A 66 -2.30 19.55 2.30
N SER A 67 -2.22 20.87 2.17
CA SER A 67 -1.07 21.65 2.63
C SER A 67 -1.32 22.13 4.05
N VAL A 68 -0.31 22.03 4.91
CA VAL A 68 -0.32 22.53 6.28
C VAL A 68 0.99 23.22 6.62
N GLU A 69 0.91 24.30 7.39
CA GLU A 69 2.09 24.98 7.93
C GLU A 69 2.67 24.19 9.12
N ASP A 70 3.94 24.37 9.43
CA ASP A 70 4.60 23.67 10.53
C ASP A 70 3.93 23.96 11.89
N SER A 71 3.41 25.18 12.06
CA SER A 71 2.68 25.59 13.26
C SER A 71 1.39 24.79 13.50
N ALA A 72 0.82 24.15 12.46
CA ALA A 72 -0.39 23.35 12.59
C ALA A 72 -0.16 22.05 13.39
N TYR A 73 1.08 21.62 13.57
CA TYR A 73 1.42 20.44 14.38
C TYR A 73 1.42 20.75 15.89
N GLN A 74 1.55 22.01 16.29
CA GLN A 74 1.51 22.40 17.70
C GLN A 74 0.12 22.14 18.28
N GLY A 75 0.04 21.30 19.30
CA GLY A 75 -1.24 20.90 19.91
C GLY A 75 -2.08 19.95 19.02
N ALA A 76 -1.49 19.34 18.01
CA ALA A 76 -2.21 18.42 17.11
C ALA A 76 -2.04 16.95 17.50
N LEU A 77 -3.10 16.18 17.27
CA LEU A 77 -3.03 14.73 17.18
C LEU A 77 -2.49 14.32 15.81
N VAL A 78 -1.42 13.54 15.80
CA VAL A 78 -0.93 12.91 14.56
C VAL A 78 -1.36 11.46 14.52
N ILE A 79 -1.89 11.02 13.38
CA ILE A 79 -2.24 9.62 13.13
C ILE A 79 -1.45 9.15 11.90
N VAL A 80 -0.69 8.08 12.02
CA VAL A 80 0.02 7.45 10.90
C VAL A 80 -0.68 6.16 10.54
N CYS A 81 -1.21 6.10 9.32
CA CYS A 81 -1.86 4.93 8.76
C CYS A 81 -0.90 4.15 7.87
N ASP A 82 -1.03 2.82 7.84
CA ASP A 82 -0.41 1.95 6.86
C ASP A 82 1.10 2.17 6.69
N THR A 83 1.84 2.21 7.81
CA THR A 83 3.27 2.47 7.76
C THR A 83 4.03 1.62 8.76
N ALA A 84 4.76 0.62 8.26
CA ALA A 84 5.51 -0.34 9.08
C ALA A 84 6.57 0.31 9.94
N ASN A 85 7.32 1.28 9.40
CA ASN A 85 8.45 1.90 10.07
C ASN A 85 8.56 3.40 9.78
N THR A 86 9.17 4.10 10.74
CA THR A 86 9.30 5.58 10.75
C THR A 86 10.08 6.12 9.55
N ALA A 87 11.04 5.37 9.03
CA ALA A 87 11.83 5.76 7.86
C ALA A 87 10.95 5.94 6.61
N ARG A 88 9.86 5.18 6.54
CA ARG A 88 8.91 5.23 5.41
C ARG A 88 7.79 6.24 5.55
N ILE A 89 7.61 6.88 6.69
CA ILE A 89 6.60 7.94 6.83
C ILE A 89 6.94 9.08 5.86
N ASP A 90 5.98 9.48 5.02
CA ASP A 90 6.21 10.39 3.90
C ASP A 90 6.58 11.81 4.38
N ASP A 91 5.72 12.42 5.18
CA ASP A 91 5.98 13.74 5.77
C ASP A 91 6.70 13.58 7.12
N LYS A 92 7.94 14.09 7.19
CA LYS A 92 8.81 13.92 8.37
C LYS A 92 8.38 14.75 9.59
N ARG A 93 7.39 15.62 9.45
CA ARG A 93 6.81 16.40 10.55
C ARG A 93 5.87 15.57 11.45
N TYR A 94 5.65 14.28 11.14
CA TYR A 94 4.78 13.40 11.93
C TYR A 94 5.09 13.37 13.43
N SER A 95 6.35 13.64 13.82
CA SER A 95 6.81 13.66 15.21
C SER A 95 6.68 15.01 15.91
N GLN A 96 6.08 16.02 15.24
CA GLN A 96 5.94 17.38 15.78
C GLN A 96 4.59 17.61 16.48
N GLY A 97 3.68 16.64 16.44
CA GLY A 97 2.41 16.71 17.17
C GLY A 97 2.56 16.40 18.66
N ASP A 98 1.52 16.69 19.43
CA ASP A 98 1.48 16.45 20.88
C ASP A 98 1.26 14.98 21.23
N PHE A 99 0.59 14.24 20.35
CA PHE A 99 0.30 12.83 20.53
C PHE A 99 0.33 12.11 19.18
N LEU A 100 0.93 10.92 19.14
CA LEU A 100 1.11 10.12 17.92
C LEU A 100 0.40 8.79 18.03
N ILE A 101 -0.48 8.49 17.07
CA ILE A 101 -1.15 7.19 16.93
C ILE A 101 -0.62 6.46 15.70
N LYS A 102 -0.27 5.17 15.85
CA LYS A 102 0.02 4.24 14.75
C LYS A 102 -1.20 3.35 14.51
N ILE A 103 -1.66 3.24 13.24
CA ILE A 103 -2.68 2.27 12.78
C ILE A 103 -2.11 1.52 11.57
N ASP A 104 -1.76 0.25 11.74
CA ASP A 104 -0.97 -0.47 10.75
C ASP A 104 -1.27 -1.98 10.75
N HIS A 105 -1.16 -2.62 9.57
CA HIS A 105 -1.36 -4.07 9.43
C HIS A 105 -0.06 -4.83 9.08
N HIS A 106 1.05 -4.13 8.98
CA HIS A 106 2.37 -4.72 8.73
C HIS A 106 2.97 -5.36 9.98
N PRO A 107 3.99 -6.24 9.86
CA PRO A 107 4.80 -6.68 11.01
C PRO A 107 5.35 -5.47 11.78
N ASN A 108 5.25 -5.52 13.12
CA ASN A 108 5.61 -4.39 13.99
C ASN A 108 7.09 -4.41 14.38
N ASP A 109 7.96 -4.38 13.40
CA ASP A 109 9.42 -4.39 13.59
C ASP A 109 9.96 -3.05 14.09
N ASP A 110 9.27 -1.94 13.81
CA ASP A 110 9.56 -0.59 14.34
C ASP A 110 8.37 -0.11 15.19
N VAL A 111 8.57 -0.12 16.50
CA VAL A 111 7.54 0.31 17.47
C VAL A 111 7.61 1.81 17.66
N TYR A 112 6.58 2.54 17.20
CA TYR A 112 6.45 3.98 17.36
C TYR A 112 5.01 4.39 17.65
N GLY A 113 4.85 5.61 18.17
CA GLY A 113 3.57 6.19 18.58
C GLY A 113 3.30 6.02 20.06
N ASP A 114 2.59 6.99 20.64
CA ASP A 114 2.14 6.96 22.04
C ASP A 114 1.01 5.95 22.22
N LEU A 115 0.23 5.71 21.15
CA LEU A 115 -0.79 4.67 21.07
C LEU A 115 -0.61 3.93 19.74
N SER A 116 -0.57 2.60 19.79
CA SER A 116 -0.34 1.79 18.60
C SER A 116 -1.40 0.69 18.48
N TRP A 117 -2.05 0.65 17.32
CA TRP A 117 -2.92 -0.43 16.91
C TRP A 117 -2.34 -1.11 15.67
N VAL A 118 -1.72 -2.26 15.88
CA VAL A 118 -1.16 -3.10 14.81
C VAL A 118 -1.89 -4.43 14.79
N ASP A 119 -2.47 -4.78 13.64
CA ASP A 119 -3.19 -6.05 13.42
C ASP A 119 -2.74 -6.71 12.12
N THR A 120 -1.73 -7.57 12.19
CA THR A 120 -1.19 -8.32 11.04
C THR A 120 -2.15 -9.37 10.48
N SER A 121 -3.31 -9.60 11.12
CA SER A 121 -4.38 -10.45 10.60
C SER A 121 -5.39 -9.68 9.74
N SER A 122 -5.32 -8.35 9.73
CA SER A 122 -6.09 -7.49 8.82
C SER A 122 -5.47 -7.54 7.43
N SER A 123 -6.32 -7.54 6.40
CA SER A 123 -5.86 -7.56 5.00
C SER A 123 -5.28 -6.23 4.54
N SER A 124 -5.60 -5.14 5.25
CA SER A 124 -5.24 -3.77 4.91
C SER A 124 -5.49 -2.81 6.08
N ALA A 125 -4.84 -1.67 6.08
CA ALA A 125 -5.16 -0.58 7.02
C ALA A 125 -6.56 -0.02 6.78
N SER A 126 -7.05 -0.02 5.55
CA SER A 126 -8.44 0.35 5.22
C SER A 126 -9.47 -0.61 5.83
N GLU A 127 -9.17 -1.91 5.92
CA GLU A 127 -9.98 -2.86 6.69
C GLU A 127 -10.03 -2.45 8.16
N MET A 128 -8.89 -2.08 8.75
CA MET A 128 -8.81 -1.64 10.14
C MET A 128 -9.64 -0.37 10.38
N ILE A 129 -9.55 0.65 9.52
CA ILE A 129 -10.37 1.86 9.64
C ILE A 129 -11.87 1.55 9.50
N THR A 130 -12.24 0.61 8.62
CA THR A 130 -13.63 0.16 8.51
C THR A 130 -14.10 -0.53 9.79
N LEU A 131 -13.27 -1.39 10.38
CA LEU A 131 -13.53 -2.03 11.67
C LEU A 131 -13.60 -1.01 12.80
N PHE A 132 -12.75 0.02 12.80
CA PHE A 132 -12.80 1.15 13.73
C PHE A 132 -14.17 1.84 13.67
N ALA A 133 -14.64 2.19 12.48
CA ALA A 133 -15.96 2.82 12.29
C ALA A 133 -17.10 1.97 12.85
N GLN A 134 -17.09 0.65 12.55
CA GLN A 134 -18.09 -0.28 13.09
C GLN A 134 -18.04 -0.39 14.62
N THR A 135 -16.83 -0.55 15.18
CA THR A 135 -16.63 -0.76 16.62
C THR A 135 -17.05 0.47 17.43
N THR A 136 -16.77 1.65 16.90
CA THR A 136 -17.09 2.93 17.54
C THR A 136 -18.45 3.48 17.16
N GLN A 137 -19.20 2.76 16.32
CA GLN A 137 -20.52 3.14 15.83
C GLN A 137 -20.53 4.49 15.08
N LEU A 138 -19.42 4.84 14.44
CA LEU A 138 -19.34 6.00 13.55
C LEU A 138 -19.88 5.63 12.17
N ALA A 139 -20.95 6.30 11.74
CA ALA A 139 -21.56 6.06 10.43
C ALA A 139 -20.60 6.46 9.31
N LEU A 140 -20.45 5.62 8.29
CA LEU A 140 -19.64 5.89 7.12
C LEU A 140 -20.35 6.84 6.17
N SER A 141 -19.66 7.90 5.73
CA SER A 141 -20.11 8.68 4.58
C SER A 141 -19.82 7.93 3.28
N ASP A 142 -20.56 8.23 2.20
CA ASP A 142 -20.35 7.63 0.88
C ASP A 142 -18.87 7.77 0.44
N ARG A 143 -18.25 8.92 0.69
CA ARG A 143 -16.84 9.16 0.35
C ARG A 143 -15.86 8.36 1.20
N ALA A 144 -16.10 8.22 2.49
CA ALA A 144 -15.28 7.38 3.34
C ALA A 144 -15.34 5.91 2.88
N ALA A 145 -16.55 5.42 2.60
CA ALA A 145 -16.75 4.06 2.12
C ALA A 145 -16.08 3.79 0.78
N GLU A 146 -16.18 4.71 -0.17
CA GLU A 146 -15.52 4.63 -1.48
C GLU A 146 -14.00 4.46 -1.34
N LEU A 147 -13.37 5.30 -0.51
CA LEU A 147 -11.91 5.30 -0.30
C LEU A 147 -11.44 4.04 0.42
N LEU A 148 -12.13 3.66 1.50
CA LEU A 148 -11.81 2.45 2.26
C LEU A 148 -12.00 1.19 1.42
N PHE A 149 -13.05 1.15 0.59
CA PHE A 149 -13.26 0.04 -0.35
C PHE A 149 -12.11 -0.07 -1.36
N ALA A 150 -11.67 1.07 -1.91
CA ALA A 150 -10.53 1.10 -2.84
C ALA A 150 -9.25 0.58 -2.18
N GLY A 151 -8.98 0.95 -0.92
CA GLY A 151 -7.83 0.46 -0.16
C GLY A 151 -7.87 -1.06 0.04
N ILE A 152 -9.01 -1.59 0.55
CA ILE A 152 -9.18 -3.05 0.73
C ILE A 152 -8.97 -3.80 -0.59
N VAL A 153 -9.55 -3.32 -1.70
CA VAL A 153 -9.39 -3.94 -3.03
C VAL A 153 -7.94 -3.92 -3.49
N GLY A 154 -7.22 -2.83 -3.22
CA GLY A 154 -5.80 -2.68 -3.54
C GLY A 154 -4.96 -3.76 -2.87
N ASP A 155 -5.02 -3.85 -1.55
CA ASP A 155 -4.14 -4.71 -0.74
C ASP A 155 -4.53 -6.19 -0.73
N THR A 156 -5.79 -6.48 -1.08
CA THR A 156 -6.26 -7.86 -1.27
C THR A 156 -6.05 -8.40 -2.69
N GLY A 157 -5.47 -7.60 -3.59
CA GLY A 157 -5.39 -7.96 -5.01
C GLY A 157 -6.76 -8.30 -5.58
N ARG A 158 -7.79 -7.51 -5.27
CA ARG A 158 -9.19 -7.76 -5.63
C ARG A 158 -9.76 -9.02 -4.99
N PHE A 159 -9.48 -9.19 -3.71
CA PHE A 159 -9.90 -10.34 -2.92
C PHE A 159 -9.29 -11.68 -3.35
N LEU A 160 -8.20 -11.65 -4.13
CA LEU A 160 -7.52 -12.86 -4.61
C LEU A 160 -6.35 -13.30 -3.71
N TYR A 161 -5.86 -12.42 -2.84
CA TYR A 161 -4.73 -12.75 -1.97
C TYR A 161 -5.18 -13.53 -0.72
N PRO A 162 -4.28 -14.38 -0.16
CA PRO A 162 -4.59 -15.17 1.04
C PRO A 162 -4.94 -14.34 2.28
N SER A 163 -4.54 -13.06 2.33
CA SER A 163 -4.92 -12.11 3.37
C SER A 163 -6.42 -11.80 3.40
N THR A 164 -7.15 -12.11 2.32
CA THR A 164 -8.60 -11.92 2.24
C THR A 164 -9.32 -12.91 3.14
N THR A 165 -9.85 -12.44 4.26
CA THR A 165 -10.60 -13.25 5.23
C THR A 165 -12.11 -13.08 5.06
N ALA A 166 -12.89 -13.92 5.77
CA ALA A 166 -14.33 -13.71 5.85
C ALA A 166 -14.70 -12.36 6.52
N ARG A 167 -13.85 -11.85 7.42
CA ARG A 167 -13.99 -10.52 8.01
C ARG A 167 -13.81 -9.44 6.95
N THR A 168 -12.75 -9.54 6.14
CA THR A 168 -12.48 -8.63 5.03
C THR A 168 -13.69 -8.51 4.10
N LEU A 169 -14.27 -9.63 3.69
CA LEU A 169 -15.44 -9.65 2.79
C LEU A 169 -16.70 -9.04 3.44
N ARG A 170 -16.94 -9.28 4.73
CA ARG A 170 -18.08 -8.66 5.45
C ARG A 170 -17.89 -7.14 5.56
N LEU A 171 -16.69 -6.68 5.88
CA LEU A 171 -16.41 -5.24 5.96
C LEU A 171 -16.49 -4.58 4.58
N ALA A 172 -15.98 -5.23 3.53
CA ALA A 172 -16.15 -4.73 2.16
C ALA A 172 -17.63 -4.68 1.74
N ALA A 173 -18.45 -5.66 2.15
CA ALA A 173 -19.88 -5.65 1.91
C ALA A 173 -20.57 -4.47 2.61
N SER A 174 -20.22 -4.17 3.88
CA SER A 174 -20.79 -3.03 4.60
C SER A 174 -20.41 -1.68 3.97
N LEU A 175 -19.23 -1.55 3.42
CA LEU A 175 -18.84 -0.38 2.63
C LEU A 175 -19.69 -0.26 1.36
N ARG A 176 -19.98 -1.39 0.69
CA ARG A 176 -20.79 -1.40 -0.53
C ARG A 176 -22.26 -1.04 -0.29
N GLU A 177 -22.75 -1.11 0.94
CA GLU A 177 -24.10 -0.64 1.33
C GLU A 177 -24.23 0.88 1.23
N GLN A 178 -23.11 1.62 1.22
CA GLN A 178 -23.11 3.07 1.04
C GLN A 178 -23.33 3.47 -0.44
N ASN A 179 -23.79 4.69 -0.66
CA ASN A 179 -24.25 5.16 -1.97
C ASN A 179 -23.12 5.86 -2.75
N PHE A 180 -22.00 5.18 -3.01
CA PHE A 180 -20.98 5.66 -3.94
C PHE A 180 -21.09 4.97 -5.31
N ASP A 181 -20.53 5.58 -6.37
CA ASP A 181 -20.54 4.98 -7.71
C ASP A 181 -19.54 3.81 -7.79
N PHE A 182 -20.00 2.65 -7.35
CA PHE A 182 -19.23 1.42 -7.35
C PHE A 182 -18.72 1.04 -8.75
N ALA A 183 -19.54 1.24 -9.79
CA ALA A 183 -19.16 0.88 -11.15
C ALA A 183 -18.07 1.80 -11.70
N ALA A 184 -18.13 3.09 -11.38
CA ALA A 184 -17.07 4.04 -11.74
C ALA A 184 -15.77 3.73 -10.99
N LEU A 185 -15.84 3.49 -9.66
CA LEU A 185 -14.69 3.15 -8.85
C LEU A 185 -13.99 1.88 -9.34
N THR A 186 -14.70 0.77 -9.49
CA THR A 186 -14.11 -0.51 -9.90
C THR A 186 -13.55 -0.45 -11.31
N ARG A 187 -14.22 0.27 -12.24
CA ARG A 187 -13.70 0.53 -13.59
C ARG A 187 -12.40 1.34 -13.53
N LYS A 188 -12.34 2.38 -12.68
CA LYS A 188 -11.13 3.20 -12.52
C LYS A 188 -9.96 2.37 -11.99
N MET A 189 -10.20 1.51 -11.03
CA MET A 189 -9.19 0.61 -10.46
C MET A 189 -8.74 -0.49 -11.42
N ASP A 190 -9.59 -0.85 -12.41
CA ASP A 190 -9.29 -1.91 -13.38
C ASP A 190 -8.65 -1.40 -14.67
N THR A 191 -8.77 -0.09 -14.94
CA THR A 191 -8.25 0.50 -16.17
C THR A 191 -6.74 0.71 -16.08
N MET A 192 -6.05 0.37 -17.14
CA MET A 192 -4.64 0.73 -17.35
C MET A 192 -4.49 1.57 -18.61
N SER A 193 -3.45 2.39 -18.68
CA SER A 193 -3.14 3.15 -19.89
C SER A 193 -2.64 2.21 -20.99
N TYR A 194 -2.82 2.64 -22.26
CA TYR A 194 -2.37 1.84 -23.42
C TYR A 194 -0.86 1.55 -23.38
N LYS A 195 -0.03 2.50 -22.91
CA LYS A 195 1.41 2.29 -22.75
C LYS A 195 1.74 1.19 -21.72
N ILE A 196 0.98 1.12 -20.62
CA ILE A 196 1.11 0.06 -19.60
C ILE A 196 0.65 -1.29 -20.17
N ALA A 197 -0.44 -1.32 -20.94
CA ALA A 197 -0.88 -2.55 -21.62
C ALA A 197 0.19 -3.09 -22.58
N LYS A 198 0.87 -2.19 -23.32
CA LYS A 198 1.99 -2.57 -24.21
C LYS A 198 3.20 -3.10 -23.42
N LEU A 199 3.57 -2.44 -22.32
CA LEU A 199 4.64 -2.91 -21.44
C LEU A 199 4.29 -4.28 -20.83
N GLN A 200 3.05 -4.49 -20.45
CA GLN A 200 2.60 -5.81 -19.95
C GLN A 200 2.72 -6.89 -21.04
N GLY A 201 2.40 -6.59 -22.28
CA GLY A 201 2.65 -7.48 -23.42
C GLY A 201 4.13 -7.82 -23.59
N TYR A 202 5.01 -6.81 -23.49
CA TYR A 202 6.46 -7.00 -23.49
C TYR A 202 6.93 -7.94 -22.38
N ILE A 203 6.39 -7.78 -21.16
CA ILE A 203 6.74 -8.63 -20.03
C ILE A 203 6.37 -10.08 -20.31
N TYR A 204 5.19 -10.37 -20.82
CA TYR A 204 4.78 -11.74 -21.15
C TYR A 204 5.66 -12.38 -22.23
N ASP A 205 6.12 -11.60 -23.19
CA ASP A 205 6.95 -12.05 -24.30
C ASP A 205 8.42 -12.28 -23.89
N HIS A 206 8.91 -11.55 -22.88
CA HIS A 206 10.31 -11.59 -22.41
C HIS A 206 10.48 -12.18 -21.01
N LEU A 207 9.42 -12.77 -20.43
CA LEU A 207 9.50 -13.38 -19.12
C LEU A 207 10.33 -14.68 -19.19
N GLU A 208 11.44 -14.71 -18.48
CA GLU A 208 12.21 -15.93 -18.29
C GLU A 208 11.55 -16.75 -17.16
N VAL A 209 11.14 -17.98 -17.45
CA VAL A 209 10.54 -18.89 -16.47
C VAL A 209 11.38 -20.16 -16.43
N ASP A 210 11.82 -20.57 -15.23
CA ASP A 210 12.55 -21.81 -15.07
C ASP A 210 11.61 -23.03 -14.96
N GLU A 211 12.18 -24.22 -14.98
CA GLU A 211 11.44 -25.49 -14.92
C GLU A 211 10.58 -25.67 -13.67
N ASN A 212 10.88 -24.96 -12.57
CA ASN A 212 10.18 -25.04 -11.29
C ASN A 212 9.20 -23.88 -11.08
N GLY A 213 9.14 -22.91 -12.01
CA GLY A 213 8.20 -21.82 -11.97
C GLY A 213 8.73 -20.53 -11.30
N ALA A 214 10.04 -20.39 -11.15
CA ALA A 214 10.65 -19.12 -10.82
C ALA A 214 10.77 -18.26 -12.08
N ALA A 215 10.27 -17.02 -12.02
CA ALA A 215 10.27 -16.15 -13.18
C ALA A 215 11.01 -14.83 -12.92
N ARG A 216 11.57 -14.25 -14.00
CA ARG A 216 12.12 -12.90 -13.96
C ARG A 216 11.92 -12.15 -15.26
N VAL A 217 11.94 -10.83 -15.16
CA VAL A 217 12.10 -9.91 -16.28
C VAL A 217 12.91 -8.71 -15.83
N ILE A 218 13.79 -8.22 -16.72
CA ILE A 218 14.60 -7.01 -16.50
C ILE A 218 14.05 -5.91 -17.43
N LEU A 219 13.69 -4.78 -16.84
CA LEU A 219 13.24 -3.58 -17.54
C LEU A 219 14.34 -2.52 -17.47
N SER A 220 15.13 -2.38 -18.54
CA SER A 220 16.15 -1.36 -18.65
C SER A 220 15.56 0.03 -18.85
N GLN A 221 16.34 1.08 -18.62
CA GLN A 221 15.98 2.45 -18.92
C GLN A 221 15.59 2.65 -20.40
N GLU A 222 16.22 1.91 -21.32
CA GLU A 222 15.90 1.92 -22.73
C GLU A 222 14.47 1.38 -22.99
N ILE A 223 14.10 0.27 -22.36
CA ILE A 223 12.75 -0.31 -22.43
C ILE A 223 11.71 0.65 -21.85
N LEU A 224 11.97 1.22 -20.67
CA LEU A 224 11.08 2.20 -20.05
C LEU A 224 10.85 3.40 -20.98
N LYS A 225 11.93 3.90 -21.59
CA LYS A 225 11.86 5.01 -22.57
C LYS A 225 11.11 4.61 -23.83
N GLN A 226 11.32 3.40 -24.35
CA GLN A 226 10.63 2.88 -25.54
C GLN A 226 9.10 2.85 -25.35
N PHE A 227 8.64 2.46 -24.16
CA PHE A 227 7.22 2.43 -23.82
C PHE A 227 6.71 3.76 -23.23
N ASN A 228 7.57 4.76 -23.05
CA ASN A 228 7.25 6.03 -22.37
C ASN A 228 6.61 5.82 -21.00
N VAL A 229 7.23 4.96 -20.18
CA VAL A 229 6.77 4.57 -18.84
C VAL A 229 7.81 4.96 -17.80
N THR A 230 7.38 5.53 -16.69
CA THR A 230 8.23 5.84 -15.54
C THR A 230 8.37 4.63 -14.60
N ASP A 231 9.39 4.63 -13.73
CA ASP A 231 9.53 3.60 -12.68
C ASP A 231 8.24 3.48 -11.83
N ALA A 232 7.66 4.58 -11.40
CA ALA A 232 6.44 4.57 -10.60
C ALA A 232 5.29 3.83 -11.30
N GLU A 233 5.11 4.07 -12.60
CA GLU A 233 4.06 3.43 -13.39
C GLU A 233 4.26 1.92 -13.57
N THR A 234 5.50 1.41 -13.42
CA THR A 234 5.74 -0.05 -13.45
C THR A 234 5.09 -0.80 -12.29
N ALA A 235 4.62 -0.11 -11.25
CA ALA A 235 3.84 -0.74 -10.19
C ALA A 235 2.58 -1.45 -10.74
N ALA A 236 1.98 -0.92 -11.80
CA ALA A 236 0.76 -1.45 -12.40
C ALA A 236 0.91 -2.85 -13.01
N ILE A 237 2.15 -3.26 -13.38
CA ILE A 237 2.39 -4.55 -14.07
C ILE A 237 3.02 -5.61 -13.15
N VAL A 238 3.25 -5.30 -11.88
CA VAL A 238 3.95 -6.20 -10.95
C VAL A 238 3.23 -7.54 -10.78
N GLY A 239 1.90 -7.54 -10.83
CA GLY A 239 1.08 -8.75 -10.72
C GLY A 239 0.95 -9.57 -12.01
N ALA A 240 1.45 -9.08 -13.15
CA ALA A 240 1.24 -9.73 -14.45
C ALA A 240 1.79 -11.17 -14.52
N PRO A 241 3.03 -11.46 -14.10
CA PRO A 241 3.57 -12.83 -14.16
C PRO A 241 2.78 -13.83 -13.33
N GLY A 242 2.20 -13.40 -12.22
CA GLY A 242 1.41 -14.27 -11.33
C GLY A 242 0.13 -14.85 -11.94
N ARG A 243 -0.34 -14.28 -13.07
CA ARG A 243 -1.49 -14.82 -13.83
C ARG A 243 -1.13 -16.01 -14.70
N ILE A 244 0.16 -16.32 -14.85
CA ILE A 244 0.64 -17.48 -15.60
C ILE A 244 0.61 -18.69 -14.67
N GLU A 245 -0.01 -19.80 -15.10
CA GLU A 245 -0.21 -21.00 -14.29
C GLU A 245 1.11 -21.57 -13.80
N SER A 246 2.11 -21.68 -14.69
CA SER A 246 3.43 -22.24 -14.39
C SER A 246 4.33 -21.34 -13.55
N VAL A 247 3.96 -20.09 -13.27
CA VAL A 247 4.77 -19.17 -12.45
C VAL A 247 4.32 -19.23 -11.00
N SER A 248 5.22 -19.60 -10.10
CA SER A 248 4.99 -19.67 -8.65
C SER A 248 5.50 -18.45 -7.90
N LEU A 249 6.63 -17.90 -8.32
CA LEU A 249 7.22 -16.66 -7.77
C LEU A 249 8.01 -15.92 -8.85
N TRP A 250 8.16 -14.60 -8.68
CA TRP A 250 8.81 -13.81 -9.73
C TRP A 250 9.48 -12.54 -9.18
N GLY A 251 10.49 -12.07 -9.93
CA GLY A 251 11.15 -10.79 -9.77
C GLY A 251 11.02 -9.91 -11.01
N ILE A 252 10.60 -8.66 -10.83
CA ILE A 252 10.69 -7.62 -11.85
C ILE A 252 11.79 -6.66 -11.45
N PHE A 253 12.85 -6.60 -12.23
CA PHE A 253 14.03 -5.79 -12.01
C PHE A 253 13.94 -4.54 -12.87
N VAL A 254 13.75 -3.38 -12.25
CA VAL A 254 13.56 -2.11 -12.95
C VAL A 254 14.78 -1.23 -12.75
N GLU A 255 15.55 -1.03 -13.83
CA GLU A 255 16.71 -0.15 -13.81
C GLU A 255 16.31 1.29 -13.49
N GLN A 256 17.06 1.92 -12.59
CA GLN A 256 16.87 3.29 -12.16
C GLN A 256 17.84 4.21 -12.93
N ALA A 257 17.60 5.52 -12.87
CA ALA A 257 18.38 6.51 -13.60
C ALA A 257 19.88 6.57 -13.18
N ASP A 258 20.18 6.14 -11.97
CA ASP A 258 21.54 6.05 -11.42
C ASP A 258 22.21 4.68 -11.64
N GLY A 259 21.54 3.75 -12.36
CA GLY A 259 22.05 2.45 -12.74
C GLY A 259 21.81 1.31 -11.75
N HIS A 260 21.25 1.58 -10.55
CA HIS A 260 20.79 0.49 -9.69
C HIS A 260 19.45 -0.08 -10.17
N TYR A 261 19.03 -1.22 -9.63
CA TYR A 261 17.75 -1.85 -9.94
C TYR A 261 16.83 -1.82 -8.73
N ARG A 262 15.61 -1.33 -8.93
CA ARG A 262 14.52 -1.56 -8.00
C ARG A 262 13.90 -2.92 -8.30
N VAL A 263 13.97 -3.83 -7.33
CA VAL A 263 13.50 -5.21 -7.50
C VAL A 263 12.14 -5.35 -6.83
N ARG A 264 11.17 -5.86 -7.58
CA ARG A 264 9.82 -6.13 -7.07
C ARG A 264 9.62 -7.64 -7.06
N LEU A 265 9.60 -8.21 -5.85
CA LEU A 265 9.45 -9.64 -5.63
C LEU A 265 8.00 -9.98 -5.29
N ARG A 266 7.49 -11.04 -5.87
CA ARG A 266 6.17 -11.58 -5.60
C ARG A 266 6.21 -13.11 -5.58
N SER A 267 5.30 -13.70 -4.80
CA SER A 267 5.15 -15.16 -4.70
C SER A 267 3.68 -15.52 -4.49
N LYS A 268 3.28 -16.69 -4.98
CA LYS A 268 1.96 -17.26 -4.70
C LYS A 268 1.91 -17.98 -3.35
N ILE A 269 3.05 -18.56 -2.91
CA ILE A 269 3.06 -19.47 -1.74
C ILE A 269 4.28 -19.25 -0.84
N HIS A 270 5.48 -19.13 -1.42
CA HIS A 270 6.74 -19.15 -0.67
C HIS A 270 7.11 -17.77 -0.13
N PRO A 271 7.51 -17.64 1.16
CA PRO A 271 7.99 -16.39 1.71
C PRO A 271 9.25 -15.89 0.99
N ILE A 272 9.25 -14.65 0.53
CA ILE A 272 10.35 -14.01 -0.21
C ILE A 272 10.90 -12.76 0.48
N ASN A 273 10.33 -12.39 1.63
CA ASN A 273 10.71 -11.18 2.37
C ASN A 273 12.13 -11.24 2.95
N GLU A 274 12.61 -12.44 3.30
CA GLU A 274 14.00 -12.58 3.77
C GLU A 274 15.00 -12.32 2.65
N ILE A 275 14.73 -12.79 1.43
CA ILE A 275 15.54 -12.44 0.25
C ILE A 275 15.56 -10.92 0.05
N ALA A 276 14.41 -10.26 0.20
CA ALA A 276 14.35 -8.81 0.07
C ALA A 276 15.19 -8.08 1.13
N LYS A 277 15.19 -8.55 2.39
CA LYS A 277 15.98 -7.97 3.48
C LYS A 277 17.49 -8.09 3.23
N GLU A 278 17.94 -9.19 2.63
CA GLU A 278 19.35 -9.39 2.28
C GLU A 278 19.85 -8.44 1.17
N HIS A 279 18.91 -7.74 0.49
CA HIS A 279 19.17 -6.84 -0.63
C HIS A 279 18.51 -5.46 -0.39
N ASP A 280 18.80 -4.85 0.76
CA ASP A 280 18.35 -3.50 1.13
C ASP A 280 16.84 -3.26 0.94
N GLY A 281 16.04 -4.26 1.33
CA GLY A 281 14.61 -4.24 1.12
C GLY A 281 13.78 -4.79 2.28
N GLY A 282 12.57 -5.23 1.95
CA GLY A 282 11.62 -5.79 2.90
C GLY A 282 10.19 -5.80 2.36
N GLY A 283 9.24 -6.11 3.21
CA GLY A 283 7.82 -6.17 2.88
C GLY A 283 7.13 -7.41 3.46
N HIS A 284 5.97 -7.71 2.91
CA HIS A 284 5.18 -8.89 3.30
C HIS A 284 5.84 -10.20 2.81
N PRO A 285 5.53 -11.34 3.44
CA PRO A 285 6.08 -12.64 3.03
C PRO A 285 5.90 -12.95 1.54
N LEU A 286 4.78 -12.57 0.92
CA LEU A 286 4.48 -12.85 -0.48
C LEU A 286 4.63 -11.65 -1.43
N ALA A 287 4.92 -10.46 -0.89
CA ALA A 287 5.03 -9.22 -1.65
C ALA A 287 6.09 -8.30 -1.04
N SER A 288 7.28 -8.29 -1.61
CA SER A 288 8.42 -7.53 -1.09
C SER A 288 9.10 -6.71 -2.19
N GLY A 289 9.85 -5.70 -1.76
CA GLY A 289 10.72 -4.91 -2.60
C GLY A 289 12.17 -5.02 -2.13
N ALA A 290 13.11 -4.97 -3.05
CA ALA A 290 14.54 -4.98 -2.79
C ALA A 290 15.26 -3.99 -3.71
N ASN A 291 16.55 -3.79 -3.48
CA ASN A 291 17.42 -3.11 -4.40
C ASN A 291 18.51 -4.08 -4.89
N SER A 292 19.06 -3.79 -6.05
CA SER A 292 20.19 -4.50 -6.62
C SER A 292 21.09 -3.50 -7.36
N TYR A 293 22.37 -3.69 -7.30
CA TYR A 293 23.33 -2.68 -7.78
C TYR A 293 24.11 -3.15 -9.01
N SER A 294 23.82 -4.36 -9.51
CA SER A 294 24.43 -4.88 -10.75
C SER A 294 23.60 -6.00 -11.37
N LEU A 295 23.91 -6.34 -12.62
CA LEU A 295 23.31 -7.51 -13.29
C LEU A 295 23.69 -8.83 -12.61
N GLU A 296 24.91 -8.91 -12.06
CA GLU A 296 25.37 -10.06 -11.28
C GLU A 296 24.53 -10.24 -10.01
N GLU A 297 24.18 -9.14 -9.33
CA GLU A 297 23.32 -9.20 -8.16
C GLU A 297 21.87 -9.56 -8.54
N ASN A 298 21.37 -9.08 -9.68
CA ASN A 298 20.07 -9.52 -10.23
C ASN A 298 20.05 -11.04 -10.41
N GLU A 299 21.13 -11.62 -10.93
CA GLU A 299 21.27 -13.06 -11.08
C GLU A 299 21.31 -13.78 -9.73
N ILE A 300 22.02 -13.24 -8.73
CA ILE A 300 22.05 -13.81 -7.36
C ILE A 300 20.64 -13.85 -6.76
N ILE A 301 19.89 -12.76 -6.86
CA ILE A 301 18.51 -12.69 -6.37
C ILE A 301 17.64 -13.74 -7.09
N TYR A 302 17.78 -13.85 -8.42
CA TYR A 302 17.03 -14.84 -9.20
C TYR A 302 17.38 -16.27 -8.81
N GLN A 303 18.66 -16.59 -8.58
CA GLN A 303 19.06 -17.92 -8.11
C GLN A 303 18.49 -18.24 -6.71
N LYS A 304 18.42 -17.26 -5.80
CA LYS A 304 17.75 -17.44 -4.51
C LYS A 304 16.27 -17.76 -4.68
N LEU A 305 15.57 -17.07 -5.59
CA LEU A 305 14.17 -17.38 -5.93
C LEU A 305 14.01 -18.82 -6.44
N LYS A 306 14.88 -19.24 -7.38
CA LYS A 306 14.86 -20.62 -7.91
C LYS A 306 15.08 -21.67 -6.82
N ASN A 307 15.97 -21.39 -5.87
CA ASN A 307 16.28 -22.32 -4.79
C ASN A 307 15.11 -22.50 -3.79
N LEU A 308 14.24 -21.53 -3.64
CA LEU A 308 13.01 -21.67 -2.82
C LEU A 308 12.05 -22.74 -3.39
N LEU A 309 12.11 -23.01 -4.69
CA LEU A 309 11.22 -23.99 -5.36
C LEU A 309 11.83 -25.38 -5.49
N LYS A 310 13.09 -25.59 -5.08
CA LYS A 310 13.77 -26.88 -5.11
C LYS A 310 13.59 -27.71 -3.84
N ASN A 311 13.05 -27.07 -2.81
CA ASN A 311 12.76 -27.69 -1.50
C ASN A 311 11.25 -27.89 -1.34
#